data_7fd578b3e027901e71a01ba727dfef1d
#
_entry.id   7fd578b3e027901e71a01ba727dfef1d
#
_cell.length_a   1.000
_cell.length_b   1.000
_cell.length_c   1.000
_cell.angle_alpha   90.00
_cell.angle_beta   90.00
_cell.angle_gamma   90.00
#
_symmetry.space_group_name_H-M   'P 1'
#
loop_
_entity.id
_entity.type
_entity.pdbx_description
1 polymer ?
#
loop_
_entity_poly.entity_id
_entity_poly.type
_entity_poly.pdbx_seq_one_letter_code
_entity_poly.pdbx_strand_id
1 'polypeptide(L)'
;MGRVMYDMARESVGYLTDYDIKGYIDDNIHSLDTFIGYPPILGTIADYKPQADDIFICSIGGNSRKACMESIIQRGGEFLTMIHQTARIGTNVQLGKGCMVGAFTTIAADAKIGDYNFIQSNMIIGHDVVIGDWNRIDSHTMLIGGITIGNENMIHSAAVINHEVHIGNHTHIGACSFVTRNVEDNWT
;
A
#
# COMPACT_ATOMS: atom_id res chain seq x y z
N MET A 1 -7.89 -10.92 -3.56
CA MET A 1 -7.14 -9.65 -3.60
C MET A 1 -6.28 -9.53 -4.86
N GLY A 2 -5.50 -10.53 -5.26
CA GLY A 2 -4.59 -10.46 -6.43
C GLY A 2 -5.24 -9.98 -7.73
N ARG A 3 -6.46 -10.41 -8.05
CA ARG A 3 -7.20 -9.97 -9.25
C ARG A 3 -7.55 -8.48 -9.23
N VAL A 4 -7.94 -7.94 -8.09
CA VAL A 4 -8.19 -6.50 -7.93
C VAL A 4 -6.89 -5.71 -8.12
N MET A 5 -5.79 -6.25 -7.61
CA MET A 5 -4.47 -5.63 -7.79
C MET A 5 -4.00 -5.67 -9.25
N TYR A 6 -4.38 -6.70 -9.98
CA TYR A 6 -4.10 -6.78 -11.43
C TYR A 6 -4.76 -5.64 -12.21
N ASP A 7 -6.06 -5.43 -11.98
CA ASP A 7 -6.79 -4.35 -12.64
C ASP A 7 -6.16 -2.99 -12.26
N MET A 8 -5.88 -2.80 -10.97
CA MET A 8 -5.27 -1.59 -10.45
C MET A 8 -3.87 -1.33 -11.03
N ALA A 9 -3.05 -2.37 -11.20
CA ALA A 9 -1.72 -2.23 -11.80
C ALA A 9 -1.80 -1.81 -13.27
N ARG A 10 -2.78 -2.33 -14.02
CA ARG A 10 -3.01 -1.94 -15.42
C ARG A 10 -3.50 -0.50 -15.58
N GLU A 11 -4.09 0.06 -14.55
CA GLU A 11 -4.56 1.45 -14.50
C GLU A 11 -3.58 2.37 -13.76
N SER A 12 -2.38 1.90 -13.48
CA SER A 12 -1.36 2.67 -12.77
C SER A 12 -0.35 3.31 -13.74
N VAL A 13 0.30 4.36 -13.24
CA VAL A 13 1.34 5.07 -13.98
C VAL A 13 2.48 4.12 -14.34
N GLY A 14 2.96 4.16 -15.57
CA GLY A 14 4.07 3.33 -16.06
C GLY A 14 3.64 1.97 -16.64
N TYR A 15 2.37 1.58 -16.58
CA TYR A 15 1.93 0.34 -17.22
C TYR A 15 2.16 0.38 -18.74
N LEU A 16 2.77 -0.68 -19.30
CA LEU A 16 3.21 -0.83 -20.69
C LEU A 16 4.27 0.17 -21.18
N THR A 17 4.75 1.07 -20.31
CA THR A 17 5.89 1.95 -20.61
C THR A 17 7.11 1.60 -19.78
N ASP A 18 6.92 1.41 -18.48
CA ASP A 18 7.98 1.15 -17.52
C ASP A 18 7.93 -0.28 -17.00
N TYR A 19 6.76 -0.91 -17.00
CA TYR A 19 6.54 -2.31 -16.60
C TYR A 19 5.37 -2.96 -17.32
N ASP A 20 5.37 -4.29 -17.35
CA ASP A 20 4.24 -5.14 -17.74
C ASP A 20 4.04 -6.25 -16.71
N ILE A 21 2.88 -6.88 -16.73
CA ILE A 21 2.51 -7.90 -15.74
C ILE A 21 2.85 -9.28 -16.27
N LYS A 22 3.93 -9.86 -15.74
CA LYS A 22 4.44 -11.18 -16.10
C LYS A 22 3.56 -12.32 -15.58
N GLY A 23 3.06 -12.20 -14.35
CA GLY A 23 2.27 -13.24 -13.70
C GLY A 23 2.06 -12.98 -12.21
N TYR A 24 1.59 -14.00 -11.53
CA TYR A 24 1.43 -14.03 -10.09
C TYR A 24 2.42 -14.98 -9.44
N ILE A 25 2.75 -14.73 -8.20
CA ILE A 25 3.29 -15.72 -7.27
C ILE A 25 2.27 -15.93 -6.15
N ASP A 26 1.87 -17.17 -5.93
CA ASP A 26 0.84 -17.54 -4.97
C ASP A 26 1.12 -18.95 -4.44
N ASP A 27 1.05 -19.15 -3.12
CA ASP A 27 1.27 -20.47 -2.53
C ASP A 27 0.15 -21.46 -2.90
N ASN A 28 -1.04 -20.96 -3.25
CA ASN A 28 -2.08 -21.76 -3.89
C ASN A 28 -2.00 -21.62 -5.42
N ILE A 29 -1.25 -22.51 -6.05
CA ILE A 29 -1.05 -22.53 -7.52
C ILE A 29 -2.34 -22.72 -8.32
N HIS A 30 -3.43 -23.11 -7.67
CA HIS A 30 -4.76 -23.31 -8.28
C HIS A 30 -5.72 -22.13 -8.04
N SER A 31 -5.26 -21.06 -7.43
CA SER A 31 -6.12 -19.93 -7.04
C SER A 31 -6.76 -19.20 -8.23
N LEU A 32 -6.26 -19.40 -9.43
CA LEU A 32 -6.78 -18.80 -10.67
C LEU A 32 -7.45 -19.78 -11.65
N ASP A 33 -7.50 -21.09 -11.36
CA ASP A 33 -7.97 -22.12 -12.30
C ASP A 33 -9.39 -21.87 -12.85
N THR A 34 -10.25 -21.21 -12.09
CA THR A 34 -11.63 -20.90 -12.47
C THR A 34 -11.81 -19.50 -13.09
N PHE A 35 -10.72 -18.74 -13.24
CA PHE A 35 -10.77 -17.35 -13.72
C PHE A 35 -10.04 -17.20 -15.05
N ILE A 36 -10.71 -16.57 -16.03
CA ILE A 36 -10.19 -16.36 -17.37
C ILE A 36 -9.66 -14.93 -17.51
N GLY A 37 -8.61 -14.74 -18.30
CA GLY A 37 -8.09 -13.42 -18.66
C GLY A 37 -7.04 -12.86 -17.68
N TYR A 38 -6.52 -13.69 -16.79
CA TYR A 38 -5.42 -13.34 -15.90
C TYR A 38 -4.11 -14.01 -16.35
N PRO A 39 -2.95 -13.39 -16.10
CA PRO A 39 -1.66 -14.01 -16.35
C PRO A 39 -1.45 -15.23 -15.42
N PRO A 40 -0.51 -16.13 -15.75
CA PRO A 40 -0.30 -17.38 -15.03
C PRO A 40 0.25 -17.16 -13.61
N ILE A 41 0.09 -18.18 -12.77
CA ILE A 41 0.86 -18.30 -11.53
C ILE A 41 2.23 -18.89 -11.88
N LEU A 42 3.29 -18.18 -11.54
CA LEU A 42 4.68 -18.50 -11.89
C LEU A 42 5.37 -19.39 -10.86
N GLY A 43 4.77 -19.55 -9.68
CA GLY A 43 5.27 -20.36 -8.60
C GLY A 43 4.79 -19.89 -7.24
N THR A 44 5.28 -20.54 -6.19
CA THR A 44 4.98 -20.16 -4.80
C THR A 44 5.85 -18.99 -4.35
N ILE A 45 5.43 -18.31 -3.28
CA ILE A 45 6.23 -17.20 -2.69
C ILE A 45 7.60 -17.72 -2.23
N ALA A 46 7.66 -18.94 -1.72
CA ALA A 46 8.90 -19.55 -1.22
C ALA A 46 9.87 -19.94 -2.33
N ASP A 47 9.36 -20.49 -3.44
CA ASP A 47 10.19 -21.10 -4.48
C ASP A 47 10.59 -20.13 -5.61
N TYR A 48 9.80 -19.07 -5.82
CA TYR A 48 10.08 -18.13 -6.90
C TYR A 48 11.40 -17.40 -6.66
N LYS A 49 12.27 -17.45 -7.65
CA LYS A 49 13.57 -16.74 -7.63
C LYS A 49 13.48 -15.47 -8.43
N PRO A 50 13.53 -14.29 -7.78
CA PRO A 50 13.53 -13.01 -8.49
C PRO A 50 14.58 -12.97 -9.60
N GLN A 51 14.19 -12.54 -10.79
CA GLN A 51 15.09 -12.29 -11.92
C GLN A 51 15.52 -10.81 -11.89
N ALA A 52 16.57 -10.47 -12.62
CA ALA A 52 17.16 -9.13 -12.59
C ALA A 52 16.21 -8.01 -13.08
N ASP A 53 15.23 -8.37 -13.90
CA ASP A 53 14.21 -7.48 -14.47
C ASP A 53 12.84 -7.60 -13.80
N ASP A 54 12.71 -8.42 -12.76
CA ASP A 54 11.47 -8.56 -12.01
C ASP A 54 11.30 -7.40 -11.02
N ILE A 55 10.11 -6.82 -11.03
CA ILE A 55 9.62 -5.92 -10.00
C ILE A 55 8.30 -6.44 -9.45
N PHE A 56 8.08 -6.32 -8.15
CA PHE A 56 6.95 -6.94 -7.48
C PHE A 56 5.92 -5.91 -7.02
N ILE A 57 4.67 -6.35 -6.96
CA ILE A 57 3.56 -5.64 -6.31
C ILE A 57 2.96 -6.60 -5.28
N CYS A 58 2.74 -6.14 -4.04
CA CYS A 58 2.15 -6.98 -3.01
C CYS A 58 0.63 -6.79 -2.92
N SER A 59 -0.11 -7.88 -3.18
CA SER A 59 -1.58 -7.90 -3.06
C SER A 59 -2.08 -8.42 -1.69
N ILE A 60 -1.18 -8.77 -0.78
CA ILE A 60 -1.53 -9.28 0.55
C ILE A 60 -1.90 -8.09 1.44
N GLY A 61 -3.11 -8.11 1.99
CA GLY A 61 -3.61 -7.02 2.85
C GLY A 61 -3.57 -7.32 4.36
N GLY A 62 -3.19 -8.51 4.78
CA GLY A 62 -3.19 -8.94 6.18
C GLY A 62 -1.81 -8.85 6.86
N ASN A 63 -1.73 -9.37 8.09
CA ASN A 63 -0.52 -9.34 8.92
C ASN A 63 0.68 -10.06 8.30
N SER A 64 0.46 -11.00 7.38
CA SER A 64 1.53 -11.71 6.65
C SER A 64 2.19 -10.85 5.55
N ARG A 65 1.64 -9.68 5.21
CA ARG A 65 2.13 -8.82 4.13
C ARG A 65 3.63 -8.53 4.28
N LYS A 66 4.04 -8.01 5.44
CA LYS A 66 5.43 -7.62 5.70
C LYS A 66 6.37 -8.83 5.55
N ALA A 67 6.06 -9.94 6.20
CA ALA A 67 6.88 -11.15 6.15
C ALA A 67 7.03 -11.70 4.71
N CYS A 68 5.94 -11.70 3.93
CA CYS A 68 5.98 -12.12 2.54
C CYS A 68 6.86 -11.19 1.69
N MET A 69 6.73 -9.88 1.85
CA MET A 69 7.56 -8.91 1.12
C MET A 69 9.03 -9.02 1.52
N GLU A 70 9.33 -9.10 2.81
CA GLU A 70 10.70 -9.26 3.31
C GLU A 70 11.36 -10.55 2.77
N SER A 71 10.61 -11.64 2.66
CA SER A 71 11.10 -12.88 2.06
C SER A 71 11.52 -12.71 0.58
N ILE A 72 10.81 -11.91 -0.19
CA ILE A 72 11.18 -11.58 -1.58
C ILE A 72 12.39 -10.65 -1.60
N ILE A 73 12.39 -9.61 -0.76
CA ILE A 73 13.50 -8.63 -0.66
C ILE A 73 14.82 -9.32 -0.29
N GLN A 74 14.79 -10.26 0.67
CA GLN A 74 15.97 -11.02 1.08
C GLN A 74 16.59 -11.87 -0.06
N ARG A 75 15.78 -12.20 -1.08
CA ARG A 75 16.21 -12.90 -2.30
C ARG A 75 16.55 -11.97 -3.46
N GLY A 76 16.65 -10.66 -3.19
CA GLY A 76 17.03 -9.64 -4.17
C GLY A 76 15.87 -9.07 -4.99
N GLY A 77 14.61 -9.37 -4.65
CA GLY A 77 13.46 -8.76 -5.31
C GLY A 77 13.19 -7.34 -4.84
N GLU A 78 12.69 -6.51 -5.73
CA GLU A 78 12.32 -5.12 -5.46
C GLU A 78 10.82 -4.90 -5.63
N PHE A 79 10.24 -3.96 -4.87
CA PHE A 79 8.82 -3.64 -4.94
C PHE A 79 8.59 -2.28 -5.60
N LEU A 80 7.71 -2.28 -6.59
CA LEU A 80 7.27 -1.07 -7.30
C LEU A 80 6.51 -0.13 -6.35
N THR A 81 6.82 1.14 -6.39
CA THR A 81 5.92 2.18 -5.88
C THR A 81 4.86 2.42 -6.95
N MET A 82 3.69 1.83 -6.74
CA MET A 82 2.58 1.83 -7.69
C MET A 82 1.60 2.97 -7.37
N ILE A 83 1.35 3.82 -8.36
CA ILE A 83 0.43 4.96 -8.22
C ILE A 83 -0.64 4.83 -9.30
N HIS A 84 -1.89 4.71 -8.88
CA HIS A 84 -3.01 4.67 -9.81
C HIS A 84 -3.12 6.00 -10.58
N GLN A 85 -3.41 5.93 -11.89
CA GLN A 85 -3.44 7.12 -12.76
C GLN A 85 -4.46 8.20 -12.34
N THR A 86 -5.49 7.84 -11.58
CA THR A 86 -6.47 8.79 -11.03
C THR A 86 -6.07 9.37 -9.68
N ALA A 87 -4.95 8.92 -9.09
CA ALA A 87 -4.45 9.50 -7.85
C ALA A 87 -3.90 10.89 -8.10
N ARG A 88 -4.14 11.80 -7.17
CA ARG A 88 -3.65 13.17 -7.24
C ARG A 88 -2.53 13.38 -6.23
N ILE A 89 -1.34 13.59 -6.74
CA ILE A 89 -0.14 13.83 -5.92
C ILE A 89 0.18 15.33 -5.94
N GLY A 90 0.19 15.94 -4.77
CA GLY A 90 0.44 17.36 -4.57
C GLY A 90 1.92 17.74 -4.72
N THR A 91 2.19 19.04 -4.62
CA THR A 91 3.55 19.61 -4.71
C THR A 91 4.40 19.10 -3.54
N ASN A 92 5.69 18.82 -3.81
CA ASN A 92 6.69 18.38 -2.84
C ASN A 92 6.34 17.10 -2.05
N VAL A 93 5.37 16.30 -2.49
CA VAL A 93 5.08 15.01 -1.86
C VAL A 93 6.28 14.08 -2.03
N GLN A 94 6.68 13.45 -0.94
CA GLN A 94 7.71 12.41 -0.91
C GLN A 94 7.05 11.06 -0.66
N LEU A 95 7.29 10.11 -1.55
CA LEU A 95 6.82 8.72 -1.44
C LEU A 95 8.02 7.79 -1.39
N GLY A 96 8.03 6.93 -0.39
CA GLY A 96 9.03 5.86 -0.26
C GLY A 96 8.82 4.74 -1.29
N LYS A 97 9.73 3.77 -1.26
CA LYS A 97 9.70 2.60 -2.15
C LYS A 97 8.63 1.58 -1.75
N GLY A 98 8.18 0.82 -2.73
CA GLY A 98 7.22 -0.28 -2.51
C GLY A 98 5.86 0.15 -1.99
N CYS A 99 5.52 1.42 -2.10
CA CYS A 99 4.22 1.96 -1.73
C CYS A 99 3.17 1.63 -2.79
N MET A 100 1.92 1.54 -2.35
CA MET A 100 0.78 1.48 -3.24
C MET A 100 -0.16 2.65 -2.95
N VAL A 101 -0.51 3.40 -3.98
CA VAL A 101 -1.48 4.51 -3.90
C VAL A 101 -2.67 4.20 -4.80
N GLY A 102 -3.82 3.95 -4.18
CA GLY A 102 -5.04 3.52 -4.83
C GLY A 102 -5.78 4.61 -5.61
N ALA A 103 -6.76 4.18 -6.39
CA ALA A 103 -7.58 5.03 -7.24
C ALA A 103 -8.25 6.17 -6.46
N PHE A 104 -8.37 7.36 -7.08
CA PHE A 104 -9.05 8.53 -6.54
C PHE A 104 -8.52 9.00 -5.18
N THR A 105 -7.31 8.61 -4.81
CA THR A 105 -6.63 9.07 -3.60
C THR A 105 -5.98 10.42 -3.87
N THR A 106 -6.19 11.37 -2.96
CA THR A 106 -5.52 12.68 -3.00
C THR A 106 -4.48 12.74 -1.89
N ILE A 107 -3.24 13.02 -2.23
CA ILE A 107 -2.16 13.33 -1.29
C ILE A 107 -1.81 14.81 -1.49
N ALA A 108 -2.06 15.62 -0.47
CA ALA A 108 -1.87 17.06 -0.54
C ALA A 108 -0.39 17.46 -0.42
N ALA A 109 -0.10 18.74 -0.58
CA ALA A 109 1.25 19.27 -0.62
C ALA A 109 2.07 18.96 0.64
N ASP A 110 3.38 18.79 0.45
CA ASP A 110 4.39 18.63 1.50
C ASP A 110 4.23 17.38 2.38
N ALA A 111 3.34 16.45 2.02
CA ALA A 111 3.21 15.15 2.69
C ALA A 111 4.46 14.29 2.49
N LYS A 112 4.89 13.59 3.55
CA LYS A 112 6.02 12.67 3.56
C LYS A 112 5.56 11.29 3.96
N ILE A 113 5.74 10.33 3.08
CA ILE A 113 5.27 8.95 3.25
C ILE A 113 6.47 8.02 3.10
N GLY A 114 6.74 7.23 4.11
CA GLY A 114 7.84 6.27 4.14
C GLY A 114 7.65 5.07 3.21
N ASP A 115 8.41 4.03 3.46
CA ASP A 115 8.49 2.85 2.61
C ASP A 115 7.33 1.86 2.84
N TYR A 116 6.99 1.12 1.80
CA TYR A 116 6.08 -0.04 1.86
C TYR A 116 4.69 0.24 2.45
N ASN A 117 4.17 1.45 2.30
CA ASN A 117 2.82 1.79 2.73
C ASN A 117 1.76 1.29 1.74
N PHE A 118 0.66 0.75 2.28
CA PHE A 118 -0.49 0.29 1.51
C PHE A 118 -1.65 1.28 1.68
N ILE A 119 -1.73 2.22 0.76
CA ILE A 119 -2.71 3.32 0.76
C ILE A 119 -3.82 2.95 -0.23
N GLN A 120 -4.99 2.59 0.27
CA GLN A 120 -6.11 2.17 -0.58
C GLN A 120 -6.79 3.34 -1.29
N SER A 121 -7.87 3.03 -2.00
CA SER A 121 -8.57 3.98 -2.88
C SER A 121 -9.46 4.98 -2.12
N ASN A 122 -9.77 6.12 -2.77
CA ASN A 122 -10.68 7.14 -2.26
C ASN A 122 -10.26 7.77 -0.94
N MET A 123 -8.97 7.92 -0.73
CA MET A 123 -8.43 8.53 0.48
C MET A 123 -8.13 10.02 0.30
N ILE A 124 -8.11 10.71 1.43
CA ILE A 124 -7.59 12.08 1.51
C ILE A 124 -6.47 12.09 2.54
N ILE A 125 -5.26 12.41 2.08
CA ILE A 125 -4.09 12.69 2.92
C ILE A 125 -3.84 14.18 2.82
N GLY A 126 -4.02 14.89 3.94
CA GLY A 126 -3.89 16.33 4.05
C GLY A 126 -2.44 16.82 3.89
N HIS A 127 -2.28 18.14 3.85
CA HIS A 127 -0.97 18.78 3.76
C HIS A 127 -0.13 18.55 5.03
N ASP A 128 1.20 18.51 4.89
CA ASP A 128 2.15 18.35 5.99
C ASP A 128 1.96 17.05 6.80
N VAL A 129 1.28 16.05 6.25
CA VAL A 129 1.14 14.73 6.88
C VAL A 129 2.43 13.95 6.76
N VAL A 130 2.88 13.36 7.87
CA VAL A 130 4.06 12.48 7.92
C VAL A 130 3.62 11.07 8.27
N ILE A 131 3.93 10.10 7.42
CA ILE A 131 3.61 8.68 7.61
C ILE A 131 4.92 7.90 7.56
N GLY A 132 5.17 7.09 8.58
CA GLY A 132 6.30 6.16 8.63
C GLY A 132 6.15 4.99 7.64
N ASP A 133 6.76 3.87 7.97
CA ASP A 133 6.86 2.70 7.09
C ASP A 133 5.79 1.64 7.40
N TRP A 134 5.50 0.79 6.40
CA TRP A 134 4.72 -0.43 6.56
C TRP A 134 3.27 -0.24 7.02
N ASN A 135 2.72 0.96 6.93
CA ASN A 135 1.34 1.19 7.33
C ASN A 135 0.36 0.63 6.27
N ARG A 136 -0.78 0.19 6.75
CA ARG A 136 -1.95 -0.10 5.94
C ARG A 136 -3.05 0.90 6.28
N ILE A 137 -3.50 1.65 5.29
CA ILE A 137 -4.55 2.64 5.43
C ILE A 137 -5.66 2.30 4.43
N ASP A 138 -6.80 1.89 4.96
CA ASP A 138 -7.90 1.38 4.17
C ASP A 138 -8.74 2.50 3.55
N SER A 139 -9.54 2.14 2.55
CA SER A 139 -10.30 3.06 1.70
C SER A 139 -11.19 4.03 2.47
N HIS A 140 -11.39 5.23 1.90
CA HIS A 140 -12.20 6.30 2.46
C HIS A 140 -11.70 6.90 3.78
N THR A 141 -10.49 6.56 4.21
CA THR A 141 -9.87 7.21 5.37
C THR A 141 -9.51 8.66 5.03
N MET A 142 -9.72 9.56 5.99
CA MET A 142 -9.33 10.97 5.88
C MET A 142 -8.30 11.31 6.94
N LEU A 143 -7.13 11.70 6.51
CA LEU A 143 -6.06 12.27 7.34
C LEU A 143 -6.07 13.79 7.14
N ILE A 144 -6.51 14.54 8.14
CA ILE A 144 -6.52 16.01 8.08
C ILE A 144 -5.07 16.53 8.22
N GLY A 145 -4.76 17.76 7.84
CA GLY A 145 -3.37 18.25 7.78
C GLY A 145 -2.58 18.18 9.09
N GLY A 146 -1.24 18.10 8.97
CA GLY A 146 -0.29 18.14 10.09
C GLY A 146 -0.21 16.88 10.96
N ILE A 147 -0.78 15.76 10.53
CA ILE A 147 -0.79 14.49 11.26
C ILE A 147 0.57 13.80 11.16
N THR A 148 0.98 13.14 12.23
CA THR A 148 2.13 12.23 12.23
C THR A 148 1.67 10.81 12.56
N ILE A 149 2.04 9.84 11.72
CA ILE A 149 1.75 8.41 11.91
C ILE A 149 3.07 7.66 11.91
N GLY A 150 3.29 6.85 12.94
CA GLY A 150 4.47 5.98 13.05
C GLY A 150 4.45 4.82 12.05
N ASN A 151 4.98 3.69 12.47
CA ASN A 151 5.18 2.53 11.60
C ASN A 151 4.20 1.40 11.93
N GLU A 152 3.94 0.54 10.94
CA GLU A 152 3.23 -0.73 11.10
C GLU A 152 1.81 -0.59 11.65
N ASN A 153 1.14 0.53 11.36
CA ASN A 153 -0.23 0.78 11.80
C ASN A 153 -1.24 0.23 10.80
N MET A 154 -2.42 -0.13 11.32
CA MET A 154 -3.61 -0.44 10.54
C MET A 154 -4.69 0.60 10.82
N ILE A 155 -5.04 1.39 9.83
CA ILE A 155 -6.12 2.37 9.91
C ILE A 155 -7.24 1.88 9.00
N HIS A 156 -8.33 1.44 9.61
CA HIS A 156 -9.43 0.83 8.87
C HIS A 156 -10.33 1.84 8.18
N SER A 157 -11.15 1.33 7.27
CA SER A 157 -11.95 2.11 6.32
C SER A 157 -12.79 3.20 6.98
N ALA A 158 -12.85 4.35 6.30
CA ALA A 158 -13.65 5.51 6.70
C ALA A 158 -13.28 6.11 8.09
N ALA A 159 -12.12 5.81 8.63
CA ALA A 159 -11.63 6.51 9.80
C ALA A 159 -11.25 7.95 9.44
N VAL A 160 -11.50 8.88 10.35
CA VAL A 160 -11.11 10.29 10.23
C VAL A 160 -10.13 10.62 11.35
N ILE A 161 -8.93 11.05 10.97
CA ILE A 161 -7.91 11.48 11.93
C ILE A 161 -7.86 13.00 11.91
N ASN A 162 -8.09 13.60 13.09
CA ASN A 162 -8.18 15.05 13.21
C ASN A 162 -6.79 15.72 13.08
N HIS A 163 -6.81 17.02 12.85
CA HIS A 163 -5.64 17.87 12.66
C HIS A 163 -4.62 17.72 13.80
N GLU A 164 -3.32 17.64 13.43
CA GLU A 164 -2.19 17.57 14.36
C GLU A 164 -2.19 16.38 15.33
N VAL A 165 -3.01 15.35 15.08
CA VAL A 165 -2.97 14.13 15.89
C VAL A 165 -1.70 13.36 15.58
N HIS A 166 -1.09 12.81 16.63
CA HIS A 166 0.02 11.86 16.55
C HIS A 166 -0.50 10.44 16.81
N ILE A 167 -0.19 9.52 15.90
CA ILE A 167 -0.42 8.07 16.04
C ILE A 167 0.93 7.38 16.15
N GLY A 168 1.14 6.61 17.20
CA GLY A 168 2.35 5.86 17.46
C GLY A 168 2.58 4.71 16.47
N ASN A 169 3.23 3.66 16.91
CA ASN A 169 3.57 2.50 16.12
C ASN A 169 2.67 1.30 16.49
N HIS A 170 2.48 0.37 15.54
CA HIS A 170 1.75 -0.89 15.78
C HIS A 170 0.33 -0.69 16.33
N THR A 171 -0.35 0.38 15.92
CA THR A 171 -1.72 0.68 16.37
C THR A 171 -2.77 0.18 15.38
N HIS A 172 -3.97 -0.07 15.90
CA HIS A 172 -5.14 -0.41 15.09
C HIS A 172 -6.24 0.63 15.33
N ILE A 173 -6.56 1.42 14.32
CA ILE A 173 -7.68 2.36 14.35
C ILE A 173 -8.90 1.71 13.70
N GLY A 174 -9.98 1.57 14.47
CA GLY A 174 -11.21 0.94 13.99
C GLY A 174 -11.86 1.69 12.82
N ALA A 175 -12.65 0.97 12.02
CA ALA A 175 -13.40 1.57 10.92
C ALA A 175 -14.40 2.61 11.43
N CYS A 176 -14.63 3.68 10.65
CA CYS A 176 -15.54 4.78 10.97
C CYS A 176 -15.20 5.52 12.29
N SER A 177 -14.00 5.37 12.82
CA SER A 177 -13.57 6.10 14.02
C SER A 177 -13.27 7.56 13.71
N PHE A 178 -13.60 8.45 14.66
CA PHE A 178 -13.10 9.82 14.64
C PHE A 178 -12.06 10.00 15.75
N VAL A 179 -10.80 10.07 15.35
CA VAL A 179 -9.65 10.18 16.27
C VAL A 179 -9.32 11.65 16.49
N THR A 180 -9.51 12.13 17.72
CA THR A 180 -9.34 13.55 18.11
C THR A 180 -8.19 13.77 19.08
N ARG A 181 -7.49 12.72 19.49
CA ARG A 181 -6.37 12.76 20.44
C ARG A 181 -5.26 11.85 19.96
N ASN A 182 -4.06 12.09 20.45
CA ASN A 182 -2.92 11.23 20.19
C ASN A 182 -3.19 9.78 20.64
N VAL A 183 -2.63 8.86 19.90
CA VAL A 183 -2.74 7.42 20.15
C VAL A 183 -1.33 6.89 20.37
N GLU A 184 -1.12 6.26 21.49
CA GLU A 184 0.17 5.69 21.88
C GLU A 184 0.48 4.41 21.08
N ASP A 185 1.71 3.93 21.17
CA ASP A 185 2.13 2.67 20.55
C ASP A 185 1.29 1.47 21.02
N ASN A 186 1.06 0.51 20.12
CA ASN A 186 0.37 -0.77 20.38
C ASN A 186 -1.10 -0.65 20.85
N TRP A 187 -1.77 0.44 20.57
CA TRP A 187 -3.20 0.61 20.86
C TRP A 187 -4.10 -0.07 19.82
N THR A 188 -5.23 -0.57 20.30
CA THR A 188 -6.27 -1.21 19.46
C THR A 188 -7.65 -0.70 19.84
#